data_352ecd85e62c904522a405ac109086fd
#
_entry.id   352ecd85e62c904522a405ac109086fd
#
_cell.length_a   1.000
_cell.length_b   1.000
_cell.length_c   1.000
_cell.angle_alpha   90.00
_cell.angle_beta   90.00
_cell.angle_gamma   90.00
#
_symmetry.space_group_name_H-M   'P 1'
#
loop_
_entity.id
_entity.type
_entity.pdbx_description
1 polymer ?
#
loop_
_entity_poly.entity_id
_entity_poly.type
_entity_poly.pdbx_seq_one_letter_code
_entity_poly.pdbx_strand_id
1 'polypeptide(L)'
;IERRKKQGLPIDSTDLPVCRTYVDAIRKTGVHVLVTGKWDNFVTVSCNDSTLISEIAQLPFVRSTERVWKGITQRAFQRDSLINKPLRTDSLYGPAITQAAMSRVDLLHDAGFKGQGMTIAVIDAGFHNVDKIDAMKNIRILGVRDFVNPEADIYAESSHGMSVLSCMAMNQPHVMIGTAPEASYWLLRSEDEYSENLVEQDYWAAAIEFADSVGVDLVNTSLGYYSFDDPTKNYRYRDLNGHYALMSLSLIHI
;
A
#
# COMPACT_ATOMS: atom_id res chain seq x y z
N ILE A 1 -11.49 -14.57 -8.04
CA ILE A 1 -12.28 -15.81 -8.24
C ILE A 1 -11.46 -16.85 -9.00
N GLU A 2 -10.87 -16.54 -10.17
CA GLU A 2 -10.10 -17.51 -10.97
C GLU A 2 -8.84 -17.99 -10.24
N ARG A 3 -8.13 -17.09 -9.52
CA ARG A 3 -6.95 -17.43 -8.74
C ARG A 3 -7.29 -18.41 -7.62
N ARG A 4 -8.36 -18.18 -6.83
CA ARG A 4 -8.82 -19.11 -5.80
C ARG A 4 -9.20 -20.48 -6.37
N LYS A 5 -9.86 -20.51 -7.53
CA LYS A 5 -10.15 -21.77 -8.23
C LYS A 5 -8.88 -22.54 -8.59
N LYS A 6 -7.84 -21.84 -9.11
CA LYS A 6 -6.54 -22.45 -9.43
C LYS A 6 -5.82 -22.99 -8.19
N GLN A 7 -6.01 -22.34 -7.04
CA GLN A 7 -5.43 -22.73 -5.76
C GLN A 7 -6.28 -23.78 -5.01
N GLY A 8 -7.45 -24.16 -5.54
CA GLY A 8 -8.37 -25.08 -4.89
C GLY A 8 -9.06 -24.50 -3.64
N LEU A 9 -9.10 -23.17 -3.50
CA LEU A 9 -9.72 -22.50 -2.36
C LEU A 9 -11.22 -22.29 -2.64
N PRO A 10 -12.10 -22.52 -1.64
CA PRO A 10 -13.52 -22.23 -1.76
C PRO A 10 -13.76 -20.71 -1.83
N ILE A 11 -14.83 -20.32 -2.50
CA ILE A 11 -15.34 -18.94 -2.43
C ILE A 11 -16.27 -18.87 -1.22
N ASP A 12 -16.06 -17.88 -0.35
CA ASP A 12 -16.87 -17.67 0.84
C ASP A 12 -17.33 -16.20 1.00
N SER A 13 -17.92 -15.85 2.15
CA SER A 13 -18.43 -14.51 2.42
C SER A 13 -17.37 -13.43 2.42
N THR A 14 -16.11 -13.74 2.68
CA THR A 14 -15.00 -12.79 2.67
C THR A 14 -14.59 -12.36 1.27
N ASP A 15 -15.02 -13.09 0.24
CA ASP A 15 -14.83 -12.71 -1.16
C ASP A 15 -15.87 -11.69 -1.65
N LEU A 16 -16.95 -11.51 -0.89
CA LEU A 16 -18.03 -10.60 -1.27
C LEU A 16 -17.72 -9.18 -0.78
N PRO A 17 -17.99 -8.16 -1.61
CA PRO A 17 -17.85 -6.77 -1.16
C PRO A 17 -18.82 -6.48 -0.02
N VAL A 18 -18.51 -5.47 0.79
CA VAL A 18 -19.44 -4.94 1.80
C VAL A 18 -20.80 -4.65 1.13
N CYS A 19 -21.87 -5.07 1.78
CA CYS A 19 -23.22 -4.98 1.22
C CYS A 19 -23.54 -3.54 0.78
N ARG A 20 -23.80 -3.38 -0.53
CA ARG A 20 -24.03 -2.06 -1.14
C ARG A 20 -25.17 -1.30 -0.47
N THR A 21 -26.26 -1.97 -0.08
CA THR A 21 -27.39 -1.31 0.58
C THR A 21 -26.99 -0.75 1.95
N TYR A 22 -26.03 -1.37 2.66
CA TYR A 22 -25.51 -0.87 3.92
C TYR A 22 -24.63 0.35 3.70
N VAL A 23 -23.73 0.30 2.71
CA VAL A 23 -22.87 1.44 2.34
C VAL A 23 -23.73 2.64 1.89
N ASP A 24 -24.77 2.38 1.09
CA ASP A 24 -25.68 3.44 0.64
C ASP A 24 -26.53 4.02 1.78
N ALA A 25 -26.93 3.22 2.77
CA ALA A 25 -27.60 3.68 3.98
C ALA A 25 -26.69 4.59 4.83
N ILE A 26 -25.42 4.22 4.98
CA ILE A 26 -24.41 5.05 5.65
C ILE A 26 -24.22 6.37 4.90
N ARG A 27 -24.08 6.37 3.56
CA ARG A 27 -23.96 7.61 2.76
C ARG A 27 -25.14 8.54 2.95
N LYS A 28 -26.36 8.00 3.08
CA LYS A 28 -27.58 8.79 3.27
C LYS A 28 -27.61 9.58 4.56
N THR A 29 -26.80 9.24 5.57
CA THR A 29 -26.67 10.06 6.79
C THR A 29 -25.89 11.35 6.54
N GLY A 30 -25.25 11.52 5.36
CA GLY A 30 -24.50 12.73 5.01
C GLY A 30 -22.98 12.62 5.21
N VAL A 31 -22.47 11.46 5.60
CA VAL A 31 -21.03 11.24 5.72
C VAL A 31 -20.38 10.92 4.37
N HIS A 32 -19.09 11.23 4.27
CA HIS A 32 -18.30 10.81 3.12
C HIS A 32 -17.66 9.44 3.40
N VAL A 33 -17.89 8.46 2.50
CA VAL A 33 -17.27 7.13 2.58
C VAL A 33 -15.90 7.20 1.91
N LEU A 34 -14.85 6.89 2.68
CA LEU A 34 -13.45 6.88 2.23
C LEU A 34 -13.10 5.54 1.60
N VAL A 35 -13.12 4.48 2.39
CA VAL A 35 -12.81 3.11 1.94
C VAL A 35 -13.77 2.10 2.54
N THR A 36 -13.81 0.91 1.94
CA THR A 36 -14.53 -0.26 2.45
C THR A 36 -13.61 -1.47 2.40
N GLY A 37 -13.61 -2.28 3.44
CA GLY A 37 -12.88 -3.54 3.50
C GLY A 37 -13.83 -4.73 3.57
N LYS A 38 -13.68 -5.67 2.64
CA LYS A 38 -14.54 -6.87 2.53
C LYS A 38 -14.16 -7.94 3.54
N TRP A 39 -12.87 -8.10 3.84
CA TRP A 39 -12.37 -9.17 4.70
C TRP A 39 -12.78 -8.98 6.16
N ASP A 40 -12.67 -7.75 6.66
CA ASP A 40 -13.05 -7.38 8.02
C ASP A 40 -14.43 -6.71 8.09
N ASN A 41 -15.12 -6.59 6.94
CA ASN A 41 -16.47 -6.04 6.78
C ASN A 41 -16.64 -4.66 7.43
N PHE A 42 -15.77 -3.72 7.07
CA PHE A 42 -15.78 -2.35 7.59
C PHE A 42 -16.06 -1.29 6.52
N VAL A 43 -16.48 -0.12 6.97
CA VAL A 43 -16.64 1.09 6.16
C VAL A 43 -16.01 2.25 6.91
N THR A 44 -15.00 2.88 6.32
CA THR A 44 -14.35 4.08 6.87
C THR A 44 -15.02 5.31 6.30
N VAL A 45 -15.41 6.23 7.18
CA VAL A 45 -16.14 7.45 6.81
C VAL A 45 -15.45 8.68 7.39
N SER A 46 -15.61 9.82 6.70
CA SER A 46 -15.28 11.13 7.25
C SER A 46 -16.52 12.00 7.40
N CYS A 47 -16.58 12.77 8.47
CA CYS A 47 -17.62 13.77 8.70
C CYS A 47 -17.10 14.88 9.61
N ASN A 48 -17.72 16.07 9.50
CA ASN A 48 -17.44 17.22 10.37
C ASN A 48 -18.40 17.29 11.58
N ASP A 49 -19.43 16.45 11.60
CA ASP A 49 -20.45 16.42 12.64
C ASP A 49 -20.47 15.03 13.31
N SER A 50 -20.11 15.00 14.58
CA SER A 50 -20.08 13.76 15.36
C SER A 50 -21.48 13.17 15.64
N THR A 51 -22.57 13.94 15.48
CA THR A 51 -23.92 13.44 15.63
C THR A 51 -24.25 12.38 14.58
N LEU A 52 -23.74 12.54 13.37
CA LEU A 52 -23.92 11.58 12.28
C LEU A 52 -23.31 10.20 12.62
N ILE A 53 -22.22 10.17 13.38
CA ILE A 53 -21.62 8.90 13.84
C ILE A 53 -22.56 8.20 14.82
N SER A 54 -23.24 8.98 15.69
CA SER A 54 -24.23 8.42 16.61
C SER A 54 -25.44 7.84 15.88
N GLU A 55 -25.86 8.46 14.79
CA GLU A 55 -26.94 7.94 13.91
C GLU A 55 -26.48 6.63 13.22
N ILE A 56 -25.28 6.61 12.67
CA ILE A 56 -24.70 5.41 12.05
C ILE A 56 -24.62 4.27 13.05
N ALA A 57 -24.18 4.54 14.29
CA ALA A 57 -24.06 3.52 15.34
C ALA A 57 -25.39 2.86 15.71
N GLN A 58 -26.54 3.51 15.41
CA GLN A 58 -27.89 2.97 15.65
C GLN A 58 -28.43 2.14 14.49
N LEU A 59 -27.75 2.11 13.34
CA LEU A 59 -28.19 1.28 12.21
C LEU A 59 -28.08 -0.21 12.59
N PRO A 60 -29.10 -1.03 12.29
CA PRO A 60 -29.19 -2.40 12.79
C PRO A 60 -28.09 -3.34 12.31
N PHE A 61 -27.37 -2.94 11.26
CA PHE A 61 -26.25 -3.70 10.68
C PHE A 61 -24.88 -3.17 11.12
N VAL A 62 -24.80 -2.11 11.92
CA VAL A 62 -23.55 -1.56 12.46
C VAL A 62 -23.29 -2.17 13.82
N ARG A 63 -22.18 -2.90 13.94
CA ARG A 63 -21.78 -3.56 15.19
C ARG A 63 -21.11 -2.60 16.17
N SER A 64 -20.22 -1.76 15.66
CA SER A 64 -19.45 -0.80 16.45
C SER A 64 -18.91 0.31 15.56
N THR A 65 -18.56 1.43 16.18
CA THR A 65 -17.85 2.54 15.53
C THR A 65 -16.58 2.83 16.30
N GLU A 66 -15.50 3.13 15.60
CA GLU A 66 -14.22 3.51 16.17
C GLU A 66 -13.69 4.77 15.49
N ARG A 67 -13.06 5.66 16.26
CA ARG A 67 -12.38 6.82 15.72
C ARG A 67 -10.96 6.45 15.34
N VAL A 68 -10.66 6.52 14.02
CA VAL A 68 -9.38 6.12 13.44
C VAL A 68 -8.49 7.32 13.07
N TRP A 69 -8.97 8.56 13.23
CA TRP A 69 -8.23 9.77 12.92
C TRP A 69 -8.54 10.91 13.88
N LYS A 70 -7.55 11.72 14.27
CA LYS A 70 -7.66 12.80 15.27
C LYS A 70 -6.90 14.06 14.88
N GLY A 71 -7.11 14.60 13.70
CA GLY A 71 -6.49 15.87 13.30
C GLY A 71 -5.15 15.70 12.58
N ILE A 72 -4.65 16.80 12.01
CA ILE A 72 -3.42 16.82 11.23
C ILE A 72 -2.30 17.28 12.15
N THR A 73 -1.30 16.44 12.36
CA THR A 73 0.01 16.89 12.84
C THR A 73 0.85 17.14 11.60
N GLN A 74 1.04 18.41 11.22
CA GLN A 74 1.92 18.75 10.12
C GLN A 74 3.36 18.37 10.50
N ARG A 75 3.85 17.25 10.02
CA ARG A 75 5.28 16.94 10.01
C ARG A 75 5.91 17.76 8.90
N ALA A 76 6.86 18.63 9.26
CA ALA A 76 7.64 19.36 8.25
C ALA A 76 8.53 18.36 7.52
N PHE A 77 8.20 18.06 6.28
CA PHE A 77 9.03 17.22 5.43
C PHE A 77 10.13 18.07 4.79
N GLN A 78 11.39 17.72 5.03
CA GLN A 78 12.51 18.33 4.38
C GLN A 78 12.77 17.58 3.07
N ARG A 79 12.33 18.15 1.94
CA ARG A 79 12.65 17.59 0.62
C ARG A 79 14.16 17.74 0.38
N ASP A 80 14.85 16.63 0.37
CA ASP A 80 16.24 16.61 -0.07
C ASP A 80 16.29 16.85 -1.59
N SER A 81 16.83 18.03 -1.95
CA SER A 81 17.01 18.45 -3.35
C SER A 81 18.30 17.94 -3.98
N LEU A 82 18.82 16.81 -3.56
CA LEU A 82 20.06 16.26 -4.10
C LEU A 82 19.81 15.55 -5.43
N ILE A 83 19.78 16.30 -6.52
CA ILE A 83 19.94 15.74 -7.86
C ILE A 83 21.43 15.42 -8.03
N ASN A 84 21.88 14.32 -7.48
CA ASN A 84 23.17 13.76 -7.81
C ASN A 84 23.06 13.02 -9.15
N LYS A 85 23.97 13.30 -10.09
CA LYS A 85 24.11 12.47 -11.28
C LYS A 85 24.38 11.04 -10.82
N PRO A 86 23.65 10.03 -11.38
CA PRO A 86 23.86 8.66 -11.00
C PRO A 86 25.32 8.27 -11.21
N LEU A 87 25.95 7.70 -10.18
CA LEU A 87 27.31 7.21 -10.24
C LEU A 87 27.33 5.93 -11.12
N ARG A 88 27.90 6.01 -12.31
CA ARG A 88 28.10 4.83 -13.18
C ARG A 88 29.37 4.09 -12.75
N THR A 89 29.30 2.77 -12.77
CA THR A 89 30.44 1.89 -12.52
C THR A 89 30.55 0.85 -13.64
N ASP A 90 31.66 0.11 -13.69
CA ASP A 90 31.85 -0.98 -14.66
C ASP A 90 30.93 -2.19 -14.36
N SER A 91 30.44 -2.32 -13.13
CA SER A 91 29.47 -3.35 -12.78
C SER A 91 28.12 -3.11 -13.50
N LEU A 92 27.51 -4.18 -14.00
CA LEU A 92 26.15 -4.14 -14.56
C LEU A 92 25.13 -3.56 -13.57
N TYR A 93 25.30 -3.85 -12.28
CA TYR A 93 24.41 -3.38 -11.18
C TYR A 93 24.74 -1.97 -10.70
N GLY A 94 25.75 -1.31 -11.28
CA GLY A 94 26.17 0.00 -10.82
C GLY A 94 26.68 -0.03 -9.37
N PRO A 95 26.47 1.06 -8.59
CA PRO A 95 26.82 1.12 -7.17
C PRO A 95 26.08 0.10 -6.29
N ALA A 96 24.97 -0.47 -6.76
CA ALA A 96 24.16 -1.45 -6.01
C ALA A 96 24.73 -2.89 -6.06
N ILE A 97 25.89 -3.11 -6.70
CA ILE A 97 26.48 -4.46 -6.86
C ILE A 97 26.66 -5.18 -5.51
N THR A 98 27.07 -4.46 -4.47
CA THR A 98 27.28 -5.05 -3.16
C THR A 98 25.98 -5.61 -2.56
N GLN A 99 24.89 -4.86 -2.67
CA GLN A 99 23.56 -5.27 -2.20
C GLN A 99 23.03 -6.46 -3.02
N ALA A 100 23.18 -6.40 -4.34
CA ALA A 100 22.77 -7.49 -5.24
C ALA A 100 23.56 -8.79 -4.94
N ALA A 101 24.86 -8.69 -4.80
CA ALA A 101 25.74 -9.85 -4.48
C ALA A 101 25.50 -10.40 -3.07
N MET A 102 25.25 -9.55 -2.08
CA MET A 102 24.96 -9.96 -0.70
C MET A 102 23.69 -10.82 -0.61
N SER A 103 22.66 -10.49 -1.39
CA SER A 103 21.41 -11.26 -1.49
C SER A 103 21.42 -12.31 -2.61
N ARG A 104 22.54 -12.47 -3.33
CA ARG A 104 22.72 -13.43 -4.44
C ARG A 104 21.76 -13.22 -5.60
N VAL A 105 21.25 -12.01 -5.77
CA VAL A 105 20.34 -11.63 -6.88
C VAL A 105 21.08 -11.71 -8.23
N ASP A 106 22.36 -11.37 -8.25
CA ASP A 106 23.24 -11.52 -9.42
C ASP A 106 23.19 -12.94 -9.99
N LEU A 107 23.29 -13.96 -9.15
CA LEU A 107 23.25 -15.37 -9.58
C LEU A 107 21.84 -15.78 -10.07
N LEU A 108 20.77 -15.24 -9.48
CA LEU A 108 19.41 -15.49 -9.97
C LEU A 108 19.21 -14.88 -11.35
N HIS A 109 19.72 -13.66 -11.56
CA HIS A 109 19.64 -13.00 -12.85
C HIS A 109 20.48 -13.71 -13.93
N ASP A 110 21.66 -14.22 -13.59
CA ASP A 110 22.49 -15.04 -14.48
C ASP A 110 21.79 -16.35 -14.86
N ALA A 111 21.01 -16.92 -13.94
CA ALA A 111 20.17 -18.09 -14.19
C ALA A 111 18.86 -17.76 -14.95
N GLY A 112 18.63 -16.49 -15.27
CA GLY A 112 17.47 -16.03 -16.05
C GLY A 112 16.24 -15.64 -15.22
N PHE A 113 16.32 -15.65 -13.89
CA PHE A 113 15.20 -15.27 -13.00
C PHE A 113 15.25 -13.77 -12.67
N LYS A 114 14.43 -12.97 -13.37
CA LYS A 114 14.38 -11.51 -13.26
C LYS A 114 12.97 -10.96 -12.98
N GLY A 115 12.03 -11.86 -12.63
CA GLY A 115 10.63 -11.51 -12.34
C GLY A 115 9.71 -11.55 -13.55
N GLN A 116 10.11 -12.17 -14.66
CA GLN A 116 9.27 -12.27 -15.88
C GLN A 116 7.94 -12.98 -15.57
N GLY A 117 6.84 -12.39 -16.01
CA GLY A 117 5.50 -12.92 -15.82
C GLY A 117 4.92 -12.73 -14.43
N MET A 118 5.72 -12.20 -13.48
CA MET A 118 5.25 -11.88 -12.13
C MET A 118 4.62 -10.50 -12.07
N THR A 119 3.60 -10.37 -11.25
CA THR A 119 2.93 -9.10 -10.95
C THR A 119 3.13 -8.77 -9.47
N ILE A 120 3.69 -7.61 -9.19
CA ILE A 120 4.01 -7.15 -7.84
C ILE A 120 3.21 -5.89 -7.53
N ALA A 121 2.54 -5.82 -6.38
CA ALA A 121 2.02 -4.58 -5.86
C ALA A 121 3.02 -3.96 -4.88
N VAL A 122 3.26 -2.66 -5.02
CA VAL A 122 4.01 -1.86 -4.05
C VAL A 122 3.01 -0.97 -3.34
N ILE A 123 2.82 -1.19 -2.04
CA ILE A 123 1.94 -0.41 -1.19
C ILE A 123 2.83 0.51 -0.34
N ASP A 124 2.68 1.84 -0.50
CA ASP A 124 3.61 2.81 0.08
C ASP A 124 2.97 4.22 0.22
N ALA A 125 3.76 5.21 0.64
CA ALA A 125 3.33 6.59 0.87
C ALA A 125 3.22 7.46 -0.39
N GLY A 126 3.74 7.01 -1.53
CA GLY A 126 3.74 7.75 -2.79
C GLY A 126 4.89 7.34 -3.70
N PHE A 127 4.87 7.84 -4.94
CA PHE A 127 5.80 7.40 -5.99
C PHE A 127 6.35 8.61 -6.77
N HIS A 128 6.88 9.59 -6.03
CA HIS A 128 7.29 10.88 -6.58
C HIS A 128 8.16 10.76 -7.82
N ASN A 129 7.72 11.40 -8.91
CA ASN A 129 8.42 11.49 -10.19
C ASN A 129 8.76 10.14 -10.89
N VAL A 130 8.18 9.01 -10.51
CA VAL A 130 8.39 7.73 -11.20
C VAL A 130 8.06 7.85 -12.69
N ASP A 131 7.05 8.61 -13.04
CA ASP A 131 6.62 8.91 -14.42
C ASP A 131 7.60 9.80 -15.20
N LYS A 132 8.50 10.53 -14.50
CA LYS A 132 9.43 11.52 -15.08
C LYS A 132 10.88 11.08 -15.09
N ILE A 133 11.28 10.19 -14.18
CA ILE A 133 12.66 9.73 -14.06
C ILE A 133 13.02 8.83 -15.25
N ASP A 134 13.96 9.25 -16.09
CA ASP A 134 14.35 8.52 -17.31
C ASP A 134 14.72 7.06 -17.05
N ALA A 135 15.43 6.79 -15.96
CA ALA A 135 15.83 5.45 -15.57
C ALA A 135 14.67 4.53 -15.16
N MET A 136 13.49 5.10 -14.89
CA MET A 136 12.27 4.37 -14.47
C MET A 136 11.25 4.21 -15.61
N LYS A 137 11.44 4.86 -16.74
CA LYS A 137 10.49 4.84 -17.88
C LYS A 137 10.22 3.44 -18.45
N ASN A 138 11.15 2.51 -18.26
CA ASN A 138 11.02 1.14 -18.75
C ASN A 138 10.33 0.19 -17.75
N ILE A 139 9.98 0.66 -16.57
CA ILE A 139 9.25 -0.14 -15.57
C ILE A 139 7.85 -0.40 -16.11
N ARG A 140 7.44 -1.67 -16.12
CA ARG A 140 6.10 -2.06 -16.56
C ARG A 140 5.08 -1.82 -15.45
N ILE A 141 4.51 -0.61 -15.40
CA ILE A 141 3.45 -0.24 -14.47
C ILE A 141 2.10 -0.60 -15.09
N LEU A 142 1.34 -1.48 -14.43
CA LEU A 142 0.02 -1.93 -14.87
C LEU A 142 -1.08 -0.93 -14.48
N GLY A 143 -0.87 -0.19 -13.42
CA GLY A 143 -1.77 0.86 -12.97
C GLY A 143 -1.35 1.40 -11.61
N VAL A 144 -2.06 2.45 -11.19
CA VAL A 144 -1.84 3.16 -9.94
C VAL A 144 -3.17 3.36 -9.22
N ARG A 145 -3.13 3.45 -7.89
CA ARG A 145 -4.30 3.82 -7.11
C ARG A 145 -3.91 4.50 -5.81
N ASP A 146 -4.61 5.59 -5.49
CA ASP A 146 -4.48 6.29 -4.22
C ASP A 146 -5.69 5.96 -3.33
N PHE A 147 -5.46 5.42 -2.13
CA PHE A 147 -6.49 5.11 -1.15
C PHE A 147 -6.62 6.21 -0.09
N VAL A 148 -5.63 7.09 0.03
CA VAL A 148 -5.64 8.24 0.95
C VAL A 148 -6.46 9.37 0.35
N ASN A 149 -6.15 9.74 -0.89
CA ASN A 149 -6.86 10.77 -1.64
C ASN A 149 -7.01 10.35 -3.12
N PRO A 150 -8.16 9.78 -3.50
CA PRO A 150 -8.40 9.29 -4.86
C PRO A 150 -8.27 10.34 -5.98
N GLU A 151 -8.30 11.63 -5.63
CA GLU A 151 -8.15 12.74 -6.58
C GLU A 151 -6.70 13.24 -6.70
N ALA A 152 -5.79 12.74 -5.88
CA ALA A 152 -4.39 13.15 -5.90
C ALA A 152 -3.60 12.46 -7.00
N ASP A 153 -2.52 13.12 -7.45
CA ASP A 153 -1.51 12.51 -8.32
C ASP A 153 -0.48 11.75 -7.46
N ILE A 154 -0.53 10.44 -7.49
CA ILE A 154 0.37 9.55 -6.75
C ILE A 154 1.86 9.83 -7.04
N TYR A 155 2.16 10.41 -8.21
CA TYR A 155 3.51 10.80 -8.63
C TYR A 155 3.94 12.17 -8.09
N ALA A 156 3.05 12.91 -7.44
CA ALA A 156 3.35 14.15 -6.72
C ALA A 156 3.56 13.95 -5.22
N GLU A 157 3.24 12.75 -4.72
CA GLU A 157 3.27 12.40 -3.30
C GLU A 157 4.69 11.97 -2.85
N SER A 158 4.82 11.25 -1.73
CA SER A 158 6.11 10.84 -1.13
C SER A 158 7.08 10.19 -2.13
N SER A 159 8.37 10.43 -1.92
CA SER A 159 9.44 9.76 -2.67
C SER A 159 9.82 8.39 -2.10
N HIS A 160 9.26 7.99 -0.95
CA HIS A 160 9.64 6.74 -0.29
C HIS A 160 9.32 5.54 -1.15
N GLY A 161 8.09 5.40 -1.64
CA GLY A 161 7.71 4.28 -2.52
C GLY A 161 8.44 4.27 -3.87
N MET A 162 8.85 5.45 -4.40
CA MET A 162 9.74 5.51 -5.56
C MET A 162 11.10 4.86 -5.25
N SER A 163 11.66 5.14 -4.07
CA SER A 163 12.93 4.54 -3.63
C SER A 163 12.79 3.03 -3.44
N VAL A 164 11.71 2.57 -2.81
CA VAL A 164 11.38 1.14 -2.64
C VAL A 164 11.21 0.46 -4.02
N LEU A 165 10.42 1.06 -4.91
CA LEU A 165 10.23 0.55 -6.27
C LEU A 165 11.55 0.41 -7.03
N SER A 166 12.46 1.38 -6.87
CA SER A 166 13.77 1.35 -7.55
C SER A 166 14.59 0.13 -7.17
N CYS A 167 14.53 -0.31 -5.91
CA CYS A 167 15.24 -1.49 -5.43
C CYS A 167 14.75 -2.80 -6.09
N MET A 168 13.53 -2.83 -6.59
CA MET A 168 12.95 -3.99 -7.24
C MET A 168 12.94 -3.86 -8.77
N ALA A 169 12.49 -2.73 -9.28
CA ALA A 169 12.06 -2.58 -10.66
C ALA A 169 13.08 -1.88 -11.57
N MET A 170 14.09 -1.20 -11.00
CA MET A 170 15.06 -0.46 -11.80
C MET A 170 15.76 -1.40 -12.78
N ASN A 171 15.90 -0.96 -14.04
CA ASN A 171 16.59 -1.71 -15.08
C ASN A 171 17.45 -0.75 -15.93
N GLN A 172 18.47 -0.18 -15.29
CA GLN A 172 19.40 0.74 -15.94
C GLN A 172 20.84 0.21 -15.78
N PRO A 173 21.36 -0.51 -16.77
CA PRO A 173 22.73 -1.05 -16.72
C PRO A 173 23.77 0.00 -16.34
N HIS A 174 24.71 -0.39 -15.48
CA HIS A 174 25.79 0.43 -14.94
C HIS A 174 25.36 1.57 -14.02
N VAL A 175 24.06 1.70 -13.76
CA VAL A 175 23.47 2.65 -12.81
C VAL A 175 22.82 1.89 -11.65
N MET A 176 21.81 1.08 -11.95
CA MET A 176 21.15 0.21 -10.96
C MET A 176 20.32 -0.86 -11.69
N ILE A 177 20.42 -2.10 -11.25
CA ILE A 177 19.50 -3.18 -11.59
C ILE A 177 18.84 -3.62 -10.29
N GLY A 178 17.51 -3.57 -10.25
CA GLY A 178 16.70 -4.03 -9.11
C GLY A 178 16.59 -5.55 -9.04
N THR A 179 15.87 -6.05 -8.05
CA THR A 179 15.76 -7.50 -7.79
C THR A 179 14.81 -8.23 -8.75
N ALA A 180 13.82 -7.51 -9.32
CA ALA A 180 12.83 -8.07 -10.24
C ALA A 180 12.56 -7.09 -11.41
N PRO A 181 13.61 -6.75 -12.22
CA PRO A 181 13.54 -5.67 -13.22
C PRO A 181 12.63 -6.00 -14.41
N GLU A 182 12.19 -7.24 -14.56
CA GLU A 182 11.31 -7.71 -15.64
C GLU A 182 9.90 -8.06 -15.16
N ALA A 183 9.59 -7.82 -13.87
CA ALA A 183 8.24 -7.95 -13.33
C ALA A 183 7.33 -6.79 -13.79
N SER A 184 6.04 -6.95 -13.55
CA SER A 184 5.02 -5.90 -13.74
C SER A 184 4.57 -5.38 -12.39
N TYR A 185 4.24 -4.08 -12.29
CA TYR A 185 4.00 -3.43 -11.01
C TYR A 185 2.65 -2.72 -10.95
N TRP A 186 1.96 -2.87 -9.82
CA TRP A 186 0.90 -1.97 -9.36
C TRP A 186 1.48 -1.04 -8.29
N LEU A 187 1.19 0.26 -8.36
CA LEU A 187 1.62 1.26 -7.39
C LEU A 187 0.41 1.74 -6.60
N LEU A 188 0.39 1.46 -5.31
CA LEU A 188 -0.76 1.70 -4.44
C LEU A 188 -0.34 2.59 -3.27
N ARG A 189 -0.97 3.75 -3.12
CA ARG A 189 -0.73 4.63 -1.99
C ARG A 189 -1.73 4.37 -0.88
N SER A 190 -1.24 4.09 0.32
CA SER A 190 -2.05 3.87 1.53
C SER A 190 -1.57 4.67 2.74
N GLU A 191 -0.54 5.50 2.58
CA GLU A 191 0.12 6.23 3.65
C GLU A 191 0.08 7.74 3.41
N ASP A 192 -0.13 8.52 4.47
CA ASP A 192 0.02 9.97 4.48
C ASP A 192 1.27 10.35 5.28
N GLU A 193 2.36 10.76 4.60
CA GLU A 193 3.62 11.11 5.28
C GLU A 193 3.50 12.30 6.26
N TYR A 194 2.39 13.03 6.25
CA TYR A 194 2.16 14.18 7.12
C TYR A 194 1.48 13.82 8.44
N SER A 195 0.95 12.61 8.57
CA SER A 195 0.25 12.13 9.75
C SER A 195 0.51 10.65 9.99
N GLU A 196 0.23 10.19 11.20
CA GLU A 196 0.34 8.78 11.58
C GLU A 196 -0.92 8.42 12.36
N ASN A 197 -1.92 7.88 11.67
CA ASN A 197 -3.23 7.61 12.24
C ASN A 197 -3.69 6.19 11.95
N LEU A 198 -4.58 5.66 12.78
CA LEU A 198 -5.14 4.30 12.58
C LEU A 198 -5.84 4.14 11.22
N VAL A 199 -6.36 5.22 10.64
CA VAL A 199 -7.02 5.19 9.32
C VAL A 199 -6.11 4.68 8.21
N GLU A 200 -4.80 4.80 8.35
CA GLU A 200 -3.84 4.30 7.36
C GLU A 200 -3.86 2.76 7.28
N GLN A 201 -4.18 2.09 8.39
CA GLN A 201 -4.43 0.64 8.35
C GLN A 201 -5.69 0.28 7.55
N ASP A 202 -6.72 1.13 7.56
CA ASP A 202 -7.93 0.95 6.74
C ASP A 202 -7.60 1.12 5.25
N TYR A 203 -6.77 2.14 4.92
CA TYR A 203 -6.29 2.35 3.57
C TYR A 203 -5.42 1.19 3.10
N TRP A 204 -4.53 0.73 3.96
CA TRP A 204 -3.69 -0.43 3.68
C TRP A 204 -4.53 -1.69 3.46
N ALA A 205 -5.52 -1.96 4.30
CA ALA A 205 -6.41 -3.11 4.15
C ALA A 205 -7.18 -3.05 2.81
N ALA A 206 -7.67 -1.87 2.42
CA ALA A 206 -8.31 -1.68 1.12
C ALA A 206 -7.32 -1.86 -0.05
N ALA A 207 -6.05 -1.44 0.12
CA ALA A 207 -5.02 -1.59 -0.89
C ALA A 207 -4.62 -3.06 -1.10
N ILE A 208 -4.46 -3.85 -0.03
CA ILE A 208 -4.13 -5.27 -0.13
C ILE A 208 -5.29 -6.08 -0.72
N GLU A 209 -6.55 -5.76 -0.37
CA GLU A 209 -7.73 -6.35 -0.98
C GLU A 209 -7.83 -6.05 -2.48
N PHE A 210 -7.48 -4.82 -2.87
CA PHE A 210 -7.39 -4.46 -4.28
C PHE A 210 -6.29 -5.25 -4.99
N ALA A 211 -5.10 -5.36 -4.40
CA ALA A 211 -3.99 -6.13 -4.94
C ALA A 211 -4.38 -7.60 -5.18
N ASP A 212 -5.07 -8.24 -4.22
CA ASP A 212 -5.65 -9.57 -4.39
C ASP A 212 -6.66 -9.60 -5.56
N SER A 213 -7.54 -8.62 -5.64
CA SER A 213 -8.60 -8.58 -6.66
C SER A 213 -8.08 -8.47 -8.09
N VAL A 214 -6.95 -7.79 -8.31
CA VAL A 214 -6.30 -7.66 -9.62
C VAL A 214 -5.30 -8.79 -9.89
N GLY A 215 -5.12 -9.70 -8.93
CA GLY A 215 -4.38 -10.95 -9.10
C GLY A 215 -2.86 -10.77 -9.07
N VAL A 216 -2.33 -9.92 -8.19
CA VAL A 216 -0.87 -9.85 -7.98
C VAL A 216 -0.33 -11.14 -7.37
N ASP A 217 0.92 -11.44 -7.67
CA ASP A 217 1.60 -12.64 -7.16
C ASP A 217 2.34 -12.35 -5.86
N LEU A 218 2.78 -11.10 -5.66
CA LEU A 218 3.55 -10.65 -4.51
C LEU A 218 3.17 -9.21 -4.15
N VAL A 219 3.16 -8.91 -2.86
CA VAL A 219 3.02 -7.55 -2.34
C VAL A 219 4.27 -7.18 -1.58
N ASN A 220 4.82 -5.99 -1.89
CA ASN A 220 5.81 -5.33 -1.06
C ASN A 220 5.15 -4.18 -0.32
N THR A 221 5.30 -4.17 1.01
CA THR A 221 4.88 -3.07 1.86
C THR A 221 6.02 -2.70 2.80
N SER A 222 6.52 -1.48 2.68
CA SER A 222 7.65 -0.98 3.49
C SER A 222 7.14 0.00 4.54
N LEU A 223 6.06 -0.39 5.22
CA LEU A 223 5.31 0.40 6.20
C LEU A 223 5.24 -0.35 7.53
N GLY A 224 4.98 0.37 8.61
CA GLY A 224 4.82 -0.23 9.92
C GLY A 224 4.05 0.69 10.87
N TYR A 225 3.10 0.13 11.61
CA TYR A 225 2.20 0.86 12.49
C TYR A 225 2.45 0.46 13.94
N TYR A 226 3.00 1.38 14.71
CA TYR A 226 3.31 1.16 16.12
C TYR A 226 2.99 2.38 16.98
N SER A 227 3.41 3.58 16.54
CA SER A 227 3.21 4.84 17.25
C SER A 227 2.39 5.78 16.40
N PHE A 228 1.33 6.32 16.96
CA PHE A 228 0.39 7.19 16.28
C PHE A 228 0.43 8.63 16.85
N ASP A 229 -0.07 9.59 16.09
CA ASP A 229 -0.21 10.99 16.52
C ASP A 229 -1.10 11.13 17.76
N ASP A 230 -2.05 10.22 17.95
CA ASP A 230 -2.74 10.03 19.23
C ASP A 230 -2.04 8.94 20.05
N PRO A 231 -1.22 9.28 21.08
CA PRO A 231 -0.46 8.28 21.83
C PRO A 231 -1.34 7.26 22.57
N THR A 232 -2.65 7.55 22.74
CA THR A 232 -3.60 6.60 23.35
C THR A 232 -3.91 5.41 22.45
N LYS A 233 -3.58 5.53 21.17
CA LYS A 233 -3.73 4.50 20.12
C LYS A 233 -2.46 3.70 19.88
N ASN A 234 -1.32 4.08 20.47
CA ASN A 234 -0.07 3.37 20.31
C ASN A 234 -0.19 1.90 20.70
N TYR A 235 0.38 1.03 19.87
CA TYR A 235 0.46 -0.38 20.19
C TYR A 235 1.54 -0.65 21.25
N ARG A 236 1.26 -1.58 22.13
CA ARG A 236 2.24 -2.12 23.07
C ARG A 236 2.85 -3.39 22.48
N TYR A 237 4.00 -3.78 22.94
CA TYR A 237 4.65 -5.02 22.48
C TYR A 237 3.72 -6.25 22.51
N ARG A 238 2.87 -6.37 23.53
CA ARG A 238 1.89 -7.47 23.66
C ARG A 238 0.79 -7.42 22.59
N ASP A 239 0.55 -6.27 21.99
CA ASP A 239 -0.48 -6.06 20.96
C ASP A 239 0.03 -6.49 19.58
N LEU A 240 1.38 -6.65 19.43
CA LEU A 240 2.05 -7.13 18.22
C LEU A 240 2.03 -8.67 18.14
N ASN A 241 0.85 -9.26 18.25
CA ASN A 241 0.63 -10.71 18.35
C ASN A 241 -0.07 -11.32 17.12
N GLY A 242 -0.29 -10.52 16.07
CA GLY A 242 -0.96 -10.94 14.83
C GLY A 242 -2.50 -10.96 14.91
N HIS A 243 -3.10 -10.65 16.08
CA HIS A 243 -4.54 -10.75 16.32
C HIS A 243 -5.18 -9.41 16.76
N TYR A 244 -4.42 -8.33 16.77
CA TYR A 244 -4.90 -7.04 17.29
C TYR A 244 -5.01 -5.97 16.20
N ALA A 245 -3.96 -5.73 15.43
CA ALA A 245 -3.94 -4.73 14.38
C ALA A 245 -4.78 -5.16 13.18
N LEU A 246 -5.57 -4.24 12.61
CA LEU A 246 -6.41 -4.50 11.44
C LEU A 246 -5.61 -5.09 10.28
N MET A 247 -4.44 -4.52 9.97
CA MET A 247 -3.58 -5.02 8.91
C MET A 247 -3.13 -6.47 9.14
N SER A 248 -2.88 -6.86 10.40
CA SER A 248 -2.51 -8.26 10.71
C SER A 248 -3.69 -9.20 10.52
N LEU A 249 -4.91 -8.78 10.88
CA LEU A 249 -6.14 -9.55 10.67
C LEU A 249 -6.44 -9.70 9.18
N SER A 250 -6.28 -8.63 8.40
CA SER A 250 -6.48 -8.66 6.94
C SER A 250 -5.56 -9.66 6.23
N LEU A 251 -4.31 -9.84 6.72
CA LEU A 251 -3.36 -10.80 6.15
C LEU A 251 -3.79 -12.27 6.31
N ILE A 252 -4.69 -12.60 7.23
CA ILE A 252 -5.19 -13.97 7.41
C ILE A 252 -5.99 -14.43 6.19
N HIS A 253 -6.55 -13.51 5.43
CA HIS A 253 -7.43 -13.80 4.28
C HIS A 253 -6.71 -13.93 2.93
N ILE A 254 -5.41 -13.64 2.88
CA ILE A 254 -4.62 -13.67 1.64
C ILE A 254 -4.22 -15.10 1.26
#